data_8e300d08732ca2707a75ef2f5ee3abb4
#
_entry.id   8e300d08732ca2707a75ef2f5ee3abb4
#
_cell.length_a   1.000
_cell.length_b   1.000
_cell.length_c   1.000
_cell.angle_alpha   90.00
_cell.angle_beta   90.00
_cell.angle_gamma   90.00
#
_symmetry.space_group_name_H-M   'P 1'
#
loop_
_entity.id
_entity.type
_entity.pdbx_description
1 polymer ?
#
loop_
_entity_poly.entity_id
_entity_poly.type
_entity_poly.pdbx_seq_one_letter_code
_entity_poly.pdbx_strand_id
1 'polypeptide(L)' 'ETSSEIIYILSGTGKVKAEGGEEPLKAGDCHYCPKGQAHSLINSSGGPLEFFAVVPNQ' A
#
# COMPACT_ATOMS: atom_id res chain seq x y z
N GLU A 1 -3.75 -14.12 3.01
CA GLU A 1 -4.46 -13.20 2.10
C GLU A 1 -4.85 -13.89 0.81
N THR A 2 -6.11 -13.84 0.46
CA THR A 2 -6.61 -14.55 -0.70
C THR A 2 -7.02 -13.66 -1.86
N SER A 3 -6.90 -12.34 -1.69
CA SER A 3 -7.30 -11.37 -2.70
C SER A 3 -6.16 -10.44 -3.04
N SER A 4 -6.14 -9.97 -4.27
CA SER A 4 -5.22 -8.91 -4.63
C SER A 4 -5.76 -7.59 -4.07
N GLU A 5 -4.89 -6.59 -4.01
CA GLU A 5 -5.25 -5.31 -3.45
C GLU A 5 -4.47 -4.22 -4.16
N ILE A 6 -5.12 -3.07 -4.37
CA ILE A 6 -4.48 -1.91 -4.94
C ILE A 6 -4.56 -0.80 -3.91
N ILE A 7 -3.42 -0.21 -3.58
CA ILE A 7 -3.32 0.88 -2.61
C ILE A 7 -2.96 2.15 -3.35
N TYR A 8 -3.74 3.21 -3.14
CA TYR A 8 -3.50 4.50 -3.74
C TYR A 8 -3.36 5.53 -2.63
N ILE A 9 -2.26 6.26 -2.62
CA ILE A 9 -1.97 7.22 -1.57
C ILE A 9 -2.58 8.57 -1.94
N LEU A 10 -3.44 9.08 -1.06
CA LEU A 10 -4.12 10.36 -1.26
C LEU A 10 -3.32 11.52 -0.71
N SER A 11 -2.74 11.36 0.48
CA SER A 11 -1.91 12.41 1.06
C SER A 11 -0.95 11.79 2.07
N GLY A 12 0.16 12.44 2.30
CA GLY A 12 1.19 11.96 3.20
C GLY A 12 2.18 11.06 2.47
N THR A 13 3.02 10.40 3.23
CA THR A 13 3.97 9.44 2.69
C THR A 13 3.96 8.20 3.55
N GLY A 14 4.25 7.08 2.92
CA GLY A 14 4.33 5.81 3.61
C GLY A 14 5.22 4.86 2.87
N LYS A 15 5.20 3.61 3.27
CA LYS A 15 5.93 2.60 2.53
C LYS A 15 5.21 1.26 2.71
N VAL A 16 5.37 0.41 1.72
CA VAL A 16 4.83 -0.94 1.75
C VAL A 16 5.98 -1.89 2.02
N LYS A 17 5.80 -2.72 3.03
CA LYS A 17 6.77 -3.75 3.35
C LYS A 17 6.23 -5.08 2.84
N ALA A 18 7.03 -5.77 2.05
CA ALA A 18 6.65 -7.03 1.45
C ALA A 18 7.85 -7.96 1.51
N GLU A 19 7.66 -9.15 1.00
CA GLU A 19 8.68 -10.18 1.06
C GLU A 19 9.98 -9.75 0.40
N GLY A 20 9.89 -9.02 -0.69
CA GLY A 20 11.07 -8.58 -1.42
C GLY A 20 11.73 -7.33 -0.89
N GLY A 21 11.17 -6.73 0.18
CA GLY A 21 11.74 -5.52 0.76
C GLY A 21 10.67 -4.46 0.97
N GLU A 22 11.09 -3.21 0.99
CA GLU A 22 10.20 -2.08 1.23
C GLU A 22 10.21 -1.16 0.03
N GLU A 23 9.07 -0.55 -0.23
CA GLU A 23 8.91 0.38 -1.32
C GLU A 23 8.23 1.65 -0.80
N PRO A 24 8.86 2.83 -0.99
CA PRO A 24 8.24 4.07 -0.53
C PRO A 24 7.09 4.50 -1.43
N LEU A 25 6.07 5.09 -0.82
CA LEU A 25 4.91 5.61 -1.53
C LEU A 25 4.65 7.02 -1.07
N LYS A 26 4.16 7.85 -1.98
CA LYS A 26 3.79 9.23 -1.67
C LYS A 26 2.46 9.54 -2.34
N ALA A 27 1.92 10.71 -2.07
CA ALA A 27 0.65 11.12 -2.65
C ALA A 27 0.70 10.98 -4.17
N GLY A 28 -0.31 10.34 -4.73
CA GLY A 28 -0.38 10.08 -6.15
C GLY A 28 0.19 8.73 -6.57
N ASP A 29 0.86 8.04 -5.66
CA ASP A 29 1.43 6.73 -5.98
C ASP A 29 0.40 5.63 -5.79
N CYS A 30 0.59 4.56 -6.53
CA CYS A 30 -0.31 3.43 -6.53
C CYS A 30 0.52 2.17 -6.42
N HIS A 31 0.09 1.24 -5.60
CA HIS A 31 0.83 0.00 -5.38
C HIS A 31 -0.11 -1.20 -5.51
N TYR A 32 0.30 -2.16 -6.29
CA TYR A 32 -0.47 -3.37 -6.49
C TYR A 32 0.09 -4.48 -5.62
N CYS A 33 -0.78 -5.09 -4.82
CA CYS A 33 -0.42 -6.20 -3.96
C CYS A 33 -1.03 -7.47 -4.53
N PRO A 34 -0.25 -8.35 -5.14
CA PRO A 34 -0.79 -9.60 -5.68
C PRO A 34 -1.36 -10.47 -4.56
N LYS A 35 -2.36 -11.25 -4.90
CA LYS A 35 -2.92 -12.14 -3.91
C LYS A 35 -1.90 -13.22 -3.54
N GLY A 36 -2.02 -13.72 -2.34
CA GLY A 36 -1.11 -14.74 -1.85
C GLY A 36 0.13 -14.20 -1.20
N GLN A 37 0.32 -12.88 -1.17
CA GLN A 37 1.49 -12.28 -0.56
C GLN A 37 1.07 -11.40 0.61
N ALA A 38 1.91 -11.36 1.64
CA ALA A 38 1.68 -10.51 2.79
C ALA A 38 2.31 -9.14 2.55
N HIS A 39 1.55 -8.09 2.82
CA HIS A 39 2.01 -6.72 2.67
C HIS A 39 1.61 -5.93 3.89
N SER A 40 2.41 -4.94 4.23
CA SER A 40 2.11 -4.01 5.32
C SER A 40 2.32 -2.60 4.85
N LEU A 41 1.36 -1.72 5.15
CA LEU A 41 1.49 -0.30 4.84
C LEU A 41 1.90 0.42 6.10
N ILE A 42 2.98 1.17 6.03
CA ILE A 42 3.57 1.85 7.17
C ILE A 42 3.52 3.35 6.90
N ASN A 43 3.01 4.11 7.87
CA ASN A 43 2.99 5.56 7.77
C ASN A 43 4.37 6.09 8.15
N SER A 44 5.03 6.75 7.21
CA SER A 44 6.35 7.31 7.46
C SER A 44 6.36 8.84 7.35
N SER A 45 5.18 9.45 7.34
CA SER A 45 5.09 10.88 7.04
C SER A 45 5.24 11.78 8.26
N GLY A 46 5.19 11.23 9.45
CA GLY A 46 5.21 12.07 10.66
C GLY A 46 3.90 12.75 10.94
N GLY A 47 2.91 12.58 10.10
CA GLY A 47 1.56 13.08 10.24
C GLY A 47 0.57 12.07 9.70
N PRO A 48 -0.68 12.48 9.45
CA PRO A 48 -1.67 11.53 8.95
C PRO A 48 -1.29 11.03 7.56
N LEU A 49 -1.56 9.77 7.32
CA LEU A 49 -1.43 9.16 6.00
C LEU A 49 -2.83 8.80 5.53
N GLU A 50 -3.25 9.37 4.42
CA GLU A 50 -4.55 9.07 3.84
C GLU A 50 -4.34 8.24 2.59
N PHE A 51 -5.06 7.13 2.52
CA PHE A 51 -4.92 6.25 1.39
C PHE A 51 -6.24 5.58 1.11
N PHE A 52 -6.31 4.94 -0.04
CA PHE A 52 -7.50 4.32 -0.54
C PHE A 52 -7.10 2.94 -1.02
N ALA A 53 -7.78 1.92 -0.55
CA ALA A 53 -7.44 0.54 -0.90
C ALA A 53 -8.64 -0.09 -1.60
N VAL A 54 -8.37 -0.73 -2.72
CA VAL A 54 -9.39 -1.42 -3.51
C VAL A 54 -9.03 -2.89 -3.55
N VAL A 55 -9.99 -3.73 -3.21
CA VAL A 55 -9.83 -5.17 -3.28
C VAL A 55 -10.72 -5.65 -4.42
N PRO A 56 -10.14 -5.90 -5.60
CA PRO A 56 -10.96 -6.35 -6.71
C PRO A 56 -11.62 -7.69 -6.41
N ASN A 57 -12.83 -7.84 -6.89
CA ASN A 57 -13.56 -9.08 -6.73
C ASN A 57 -13.00 -10.09 -7.73
N GLN A 58 -12.52 -11.21 -7.23
CA GLN A 58 -11.89 -12.23 -8.05
C GLN A 58 -12.87 -13.31 -8.46
#